data_241c69f043c58ced7b8b44036547b6da
#
_entry.id   241c69f043c58ced7b8b44036547b6da
#
_cell.length_a   1.000
_cell.length_b   1.000
_cell.length_c   1.000
_cell.angle_alpha   90.00
_cell.angle_beta   90.00
_cell.angle_gamma   90.00
#
_symmetry.space_group_name_H-M   'P 1'
#
loop_
_entity.id
_entity.type
_entity.pdbx_description
1 polymer ?
#
loop_
_entity_poly.entity_id
_entity_poly.type
_entity_poly.pdbx_seq_one_letter_code
_entity_poly.pdbx_strand_id
1 'polypeptide(L)'
;YAAKAYGCHATIVMPTTTPLIKVNRTKGYGAEVILYGDVYDDAYEYAMKLADERHLTFIHPFDDLDVATGQGTIAMEIVQELPTVDYILVPVGGGGLVTGVSTLAKMLNPKIKVIGVEPKNAASMTEALKNDGPVTLPSANTIADGTAVKRVGTKIFPYCKENIAQMLTVDDSRLIGAFLNMVENHKMVVENSGLLTVAAVKQLNVKGEKIVSILSGGNMDVITMSSVVQQGLVQRSRIFTVSVLLPDRPGELVRVASIIAEANGNVIKLEHNQFVSINRKATVELRITIEAFGHEHKEEIVAKLEKAGLRPRIVKV
;
A
#
# COMPACT_ATOMS: atom_id res chain seq x y z
N TYR A 1 4.36 -6.78 -21.99
CA TYR A 1 3.68 -5.92 -22.98
C TYR A 1 4.66 -5.34 -23.99
N ALA A 2 5.74 -4.68 -23.53
CA ALA A 2 6.73 -4.06 -24.41
C ALA A 2 7.38 -5.07 -25.37
N ALA A 3 7.80 -6.24 -24.88
CA ALA A 3 8.35 -7.30 -25.69
C ALA A 3 7.39 -7.71 -26.83
N LYS A 4 6.09 -7.87 -26.52
CA LYS A 4 5.05 -8.15 -27.52
C LYS A 4 4.97 -7.03 -28.55
N ALA A 5 4.99 -5.77 -28.12
CA ALA A 5 4.89 -4.61 -29.01
C ALA A 5 6.08 -4.50 -29.97
N TYR A 6 7.26 -4.90 -29.53
CA TYR A 6 8.49 -4.89 -30.34
C TYR A 6 8.81 -6.23 -31.03
N GLY A 7 7.91 -7.24 -30.92
CA GLY A 7 8.13 -8.55 -31.54
C GLY A 7 9.25 -9.36 -30.90
N CYS A 8 9.62 -9.05 -29.66
CA CYS A 8 10.63 -9.79 -28.92
C CYS A 8 10.00 -10.92 -28.10
N HIS A 9 10.71 -12.04 -27.96
CA HIS A 9 10.33 -13.10 -27.03
C HIS A 9 10.69 -12.71 -25.60
N ALA A 10 9.78 -12.91 -24.65
CA ALA A 10 10.01 -12.64 -23.23
C ALA A 10 9.81 -13.89 -22.40
N THR A 11 10.76 -14.21 -21.52
CA THR A 11 10.65 -15.25 -20.50
C THR A 11 10.62 -14.56 -19.13
N ILE A 12 9.58 -14.82 -18.35
CA ILE A 12 9.39 -14.22 -17.02
C ILE A 12 9.40 -15.33 -15.97
N VAL A 13 10.31 -15.23 -15.02
CA VAL A 13 10.39 -16.16 -13.88
C VAL A 13 9.72 -15.48 -12.67
N MET A 14 8.85 -16.20 -12.00
CA MET A 14 8.08 -15.73 -10.85
C MET A 14 8.10 -16.79 -9.74
N PRO A 15 8.02 -16.40 -8.45
CA PRO A 15 7.79 -17.35 -7.36
C PRO A 15 6.49 -18.15 -7.55
N THR A 16 6.45 -19.37 -7.05
CA THR A 16 5.25 -20.23 -7.07
C THR A 16 4.09 -19.62 -6.30
N THR A 17 4.39 -18.76 -5.32
CA THR A 17 3.43 -18.01 -4.50
C THR A 17 2.80 -16.81 -5.23
N THR A 18 3.23 -16.51 -6.46
CA THR A 18 2.71 -15.37 -7.22
C THR A 18 1.21 -15.52 -7.51
N PRO A 19 0.38 -14.49 -7.26
CA PRO A 19 -1.05 -14.54 -7.51
C PRO A 19 -1.38 -14.93 -8.97
N LEU A 20 -2.31 -15.87 -9.16
CA LEU A 20 -2.69 -16.39 -10.47
C LEU A 20 -3.10 -15.31 -11.47
N ILE A 21 -3.67 -14.21 -11.00
CA ILE A 21 -4.05 -13.09 -11.86
C ILE A 21 -2.83 -12.45 -12.55
N LYS A 22 -1.70 -12.31 -11.83
CA LYS A 22 -0.43 -11.78 -12.37
C LYS A 22 0.15 -12.76 -13.38
N VAL A 23 0.16 -14.05 -13.05
CA VAL A 23 0.64 -15.12 -13.93
C VAL A 23 -0.15 -15.16 -15.25
N ASN A 24 -1.48 -15.20 -15.15
CA ASN A 24 -2.35 -15.28 -16.31
C ASN A 24 -2.27 -14.02 -17.19
N ARG A 25 -2.17 -12.84 -16.58
CA ARG A 25 -2.02 -11.57 -17.30
C ARG A 25 -0.71 -11.53 -18.08
N THR A 26 0.39 -12.00 -17.48
CA THR A 26 1.71 -12.08 -18.13
C THR A 26 1.69 -13.07 -19.30
N LYS A 27 1.10 -14.26 -19.12
CA LYS A 27 0.88 -15.22 -20.21
C LYS A 27 0.03 -14.63 -21.33
N GLY A 28 -0.99 -13.84 -21.02
CA GLY A 28 -1.86 -13.16 -21.98
C GLY A 28 -1.12 -12.17 -22.90
N TYR A 29 0.04 -11.67 -22.49
CA TYR A 29 0.92 -10.88 -23.37
C TYR A 29 1.79 -11.73 -24.28
N GLY A 30 1.74 -13.06 -24.19
CA GLY A 30 2.54 -13.99 -25.00
C GLY A 30 3.92 -14.28 -24.44
N ALA A 31 4.19 -13.90 -23.18
CA ALA A 31 5.43 -14.25 -22.50
C ALA A 31 5.43 -15.72 -22.05
N GLU A 32 6.58 -16.38 -22.12
CA GLU A 32 6.85 -17.63 -21.39
C GLU A 32 6.90 -17.31 -19.90
N VAL A 33 6.06 -17.97 -19.10
CA VAL A 33 6.06 -17.79 -17.64
C VAL A 33 6.50 -19.07 -16.96
N ILE A 34 7.56 -18.97 -16.16
CA ILE A 34 8.12 -20.05 -15.37
C ILE A 34 7.90 -19.73 -13.89
N LEU A 35 7.30 -20.66 -13.16
CA LEU A 35 7.13 -20.54 -11.71
C LEU A 35 8.24 -21.35 -11.03
N TYR A 36 9.04 -20.70 -10.18
CA TYR A 36 10.16 -21.33 -9.51
C TYR A 36 10.43 -20.69 -8.14
N GLY A 37 10.68 -21.56 -7.14
CA GLY A 37 10.96 -21.16 -5.76
C GLY A 37 9.75 -20.53 -5.05
N ASP A 38 9.91 -20.19 -3.80
CA ASP A 38 8.84 -19.65 -2.96
C ASP A 38 8.97 -18.14 -2.76
N VAL A 39 10.17 -17.58 -2.94
CA VAL A 39 10.48 -16.17 -2.75
C VAL A 39 11.13 -15.56 -4.00
N TYR A 40 11.20 -14.24 -4.03
CA TYR A 40 11.80 -13.49 -5.15
C TYR A 40 13.23 -13.92 -5.43
N ASP A 41 14.05 -14.15 -4.40
CA ASP A 41 15.46 -14.47 -4.56
C ASP A 41 15.65 -15.81 -5.27
N ASP A 42 14.83 -16.83 -4.98
CA ASP A 42 14.87 -18.12 -5.67
C ASP A 42 14.58 -17.97 -7.16
N ALA A 43 13.52 -17.18 -7.47
CA ALA A 43 13.13 -16.90 -8.85
C ALA A 43 14.21 -16.10 -9.60
N TYR A 44 14.88 -15.17 -8.91
CA TYR A 44 15.96 -14.37 -9.46
C TYR A 44 17.19 -15.24 -9.81
N GLU A 45 17.65 -16.08 -8.88
CA GLU A 45 18.78 -16.99 -9.11
C GLU A 45 18.51 -17.93 -10.27
N TYR A 46 17.30 -18.49 -10.32
CA TYR A 46 16.90 -19.34 -11.43
C TYR A 46 16.84 -18.59 -12.77
N ALA A 47 16.33 -17.36 -12.77
CA ALA A 47 16.28 -16.53 -13.97
C ALA A 47 17.67 -16.21 -14.51
N MET A 48 18.64 -15.92 -13.63
CA MET A 48 20.02 -15.69 -14.02
C MET A 48 20.65 -16.93 -14.66
N LYS A 49 20.47 -18.11 -14.03
CA LYS A 49 20.92 -19.38 -14.58
C LYS A 49 20.30 -19.68 -15.96
N LEU A 50 18.99 -19.48 -16.07
CA LEU A 50 18.27 -19.71 -17.33
C LEU A 50 18.73 -18.75 -18.45
N ALA A 51 19.02 -17.49 -18.09
CA ALA A 51 19.52 -16.50 -19.03
C ALA A 51 20.90 -16.92 -19.59
N ASP A 52 21.78 -17.44 -18.76
CA ASP A 52 23.08 -17.97 -19.17
C ASP A 52 22.94 -19.21 -20.04
N GLU A 53 22.16 -20.21 -19.61
CA GLU A 53 21.92 -21.46 -20.34
C GLU A 53 21.30 -21.25 -21.73
N ARG A 54 20.38 -20.28 -21.85
CA ARG A 54 19.65 -20.02 -23.10
C ARG A 54 20.22 -18.85 -23.90
N HIS A 55 21.31 -18.24 -23.44
CA HIS A 55 21.91 -17.03 -24.03
C HIS A 55 20.91 -15.88 -24.17
N LEU A 56 20.10 -15.65 -23.13
CA LEU A 56 19.11 -14.58 -23.10
C LEU A 56 19.68 -13.33 -22.42
N THR A 57 19.22 -12.16 -22.88
CA THR A 57 19.52 -10.90 -22.18
C THR A 57 18.70 -10.80 -20.91
N PHE A 58 19.36 -10.80 -19.75
CA PHE A 58 18.69 -10.57 -18.48
C PHE A 58 18.48 -9.07 -18.26
N ILE A 59 17.23 -8.67 -17.99
CA ILE A 59 16.86 -7.30 -17.65
C ILE A 59 16.51 -7.25 -16.18
N HIS A 60 17.38 -6.58 -15.39
CA HIS A 60 17.14 -6.44 -13.96
C HIS A 60 16.00 -5.43 -13.71
N PRO A 61 15.04 -5.73 -12.80
CA PRO A 61 13.87 -4.88 -12.60
C PRO A 61 14.16 -3.48 -12.07
N PHE A 62 15.32 -3.25 -11.43
CA PHE A 62 15.69 -1.93 -10.88
C PHE A 62 17.19 -1.63 -10.85
N ASP A 63 18.09 -2.62 -10.76
CA ASP A 63 19.55 -2.41 -10.70
C ASP A 63 20.20 -2.46 -12.08
N ASP A 64 19.67 -1.64 -12.98
CA ASP A 64 20.05 -1.54 -14.38
C ASP A 64 19.95 -0.08 -14.84
N LEU A 65 21.05 0.43 -15.45
CA LEU A 65 21.11 1.84 -15.85
C LEU A 65 20.24 2.14 -17.07
N ASP A 66 20.05 1.19 -17.98
CA ASP A 66 19.18 1.38 -19.15
C ASP A 66 17.72 1.43 -18.71
N VAL A 67 17.34 0.54 -17.78
CA VAL A 67 16.00 0.57 -17.14
C VAL A 67 15.81 1.88 -16.39
N ALA A 68 16.77 2.32 -15.59
CA ALA A 68 16.70 3.60 -14.88
C ALA A 68 16.60 4.80 -15.86
N THR A 69 17.32 4.77 -16.97
CA THR A 69 17.24 5.80 -18.02
C THR A 69 15.83 5.88 -18.60
N GLY A 70 15.19 4.73 -18.87
CA GLY A 70 13.79 4.68 -19.29
C GLY A 70 12.85 5.32 -18.28
N GLN A 71 13.07 5.12 -16.98
CA GLN A 71 12.28 5.76 -15.91
C GLN A 71 12.45 7.27 -15.85
N GLY A 72 13.57 7.80 -16.35
CA GLY A 72 13.82 9.24 -16.44
C GLY A 72 12.81 9.98 -17.31
N THR A 73 12.17 9.32 -18.28
CA THR A 73 11.13 9.94 -19.13
C THR A 73 9.98 10.54 -18.31
N ILE A 74 9.71 10.01 -17.12
CA ILE A 74 8.71 10.55 -16.20
C ILE A 74 9.08 11.98 -15.78
N ALA A 75 10.34 12.23 -15.43
CA ALA A 75 10.80 13.57 -15.07
C ALA A 75 10.71 14.54 -16.26
N MET A 76 10.98 14.06 -17.48
CA MET A 76 10.83 14.86 -18.69
C MET A 76 9.38 15.31 -18.89
N GLU A 77 8.43 14.39 -18.79
CA GLU A 77 7.00 14.70 -18.91
C GLU A 77 6.53 15.66 -17.82
N ILE A 78 6.97 15.47 -16.57
CA ILE A 78 6.64 16.35 -15.44
C ILE A 78 7.13 17.78 -15.71
N VAL A 79 8.39 17.93 -16.15
CA VAL A 79 8.97 19.27 -16.41
C VAL A 79 8.34 19.93 -17.64
N GLN A 80 7.95 19.16 -18.64
CA GLN A 80 7.20 19.68 -19.80
C GLN A 80 5.82 20.22 -19.39
N GLU A 81 5.09 19.49 -18.56
CA GLU A 81 3.75 19.88 -18.10
C GLU A 81 3.79 20.96 -17.02
N LEU A 82 4.76 20.89 -16.10
CA LEU A 82 4.93 21.82 -14.99
C LEU A 82 6.39 22.31 -14.89
N PRO A 83 6.84 23.23 -15.75
CA PRO A 83 8.23 23.71 -15.78
C PRO A 83 8.70 24.35 -14.46
N THR A 84 7.78 24.75 -13.61
CA THR A 84 8.02 25.43 -12.34
C THR A 84 7.84 24.49 -11.13
N VAL A 85 7.96 23.18 -11.32
CA VAL A 85 7.92 22.20 -10.21
C VAL A 85 9.09 22.40 -9.27
N ASP A 86 8.81 22.39 -7.97
CA ASP A 86 9.82 22.56 -6.91
C ASP A 86 10.21 21.20 -6.31
N TYR A 87 9.21 20.31 -6.09
CA TYR A 87 9.40 19.00 -5.49
C TYR A 87 8.77 17.90 -6.32
N ILE A 88 9.50 16.79 -6.48
CA ILE A 88 8.97 15.56 -7.07
C ILE A 88 9.11 14.44 -6.03
N LEU A 89 8.01 13.88 -5.59
CA LEU A 89 7.98 12.72 -4.68
C LEU A 89 7.93 11.43 -5.49
N VAL A 90 8.84 10.51 -5.17
CA VAL A 90 9.02 9.25 -5.91
C VAL A 90 8.96 8.07 -4.95
N PRO A 91 8.13 7.03 -5.19
CA PRO A 91 8.18 5.82 -4.40
C PRO A 91 9.49 5.07 -4.62
N VAL A 92 10.07 4.57 -3.54
CA VAL A 92 11.38 3.89 -3.59
C VAL A 92 11.26 2.47 -3.04
N GLY A 93 11.63 1.51 -3.86
CA GLY A 93 11.93 0.13 -3.48
C GLY A 93 13.40 -0.15 -3.76
N GLY A 94 13.72 -0.85 -4.84
CA GLY A 94 15.09 -1.13 -5.24
C GLY A 94 15.91 0.08 -5.72
N GLY A 95 15.27 1.21 -6.06
CA GLY A 95 15.92 2.46 -6.41
C GLY A 95 15.90 2.83 -7.91
N GLY A 96 15.50 1.92 -8.81
CA GLY A 96 15.57 2.18 -10.26
C GLY A 96 14.71 3.37 -10.71
N LEU A 97 13.46 3.47 -10.23
CA LEU A 97 12.56 4.57 -10.57
C LEU A 97 13.12 5.93 -10.10
N VAL A 98 13.49 6.02 -8.83
CA VAL A 98 13.99 7.28 -8.27
C VAL A 98 15.33 7.69 -8.89
N THR A 99 16.18 6.74 -9.29
CA THR A 99 17.43 7.02 -10.02
C THR A 99 17.14 7.74 -11.33
N GLY A 100 16.28 7.19 -12.17
CA GLY A 100 15.95 7.81 -13.45
C GLY A 100 15.32 9.18 -13.30
N VAL A 101 14.30 9.27 -12.45
CA VAL A 101 13.58 10.53 -12.20
C VAL A 101 14.48 11.60 -11.61
N SER A 102 15.28 11.27 -10.57
CA SER A 102 16.12 12.27 -9.90
C SER A 102 17.29 12.74 -10.77
N THR A 103 17.90 11.83 -11.50
CA THR A 103 19.02 12.18 -12.40
C THR A 103 18.56 13.12 -13.48
N LEU A 104 17.48 12.78 -14.21
CA LEU A 104 17.00 13.66 -15.28
C LEU A 104 16.40 14.97 -14.74
N ALA A 105 15.65 14.94 -13.65
CA ALA A 105 15.11 16.16 -13.04
C ALA A 105 16.23 17.15 -12.68
N LYS A 106 17.32 16.67 -12.08
CA LYS A 106 18.47 17.49 -11.70
C LYS A 106 19.25 18.03 -12.93
N MET A 107 19.34 17.22 -14.00
CA MET A 107 19.95 17.67 -15.27
C MET A 107 19.13 18.77 -15.95
N LEU A 108 17.79 18.64 -15.93
CA LEU A 108 16.89 19.62 -16.54
C LEU A 108 16.79 20.92 -15.71
N ASN A 109 16.69 20.79 -14.39
CA ASN A 109 16.65 21.93 -13.48
C ASN A 109 17.25 21.54 -12.11
N PRO A 110 18.48 21.99 -11.78
CA PRO A 110 19.14 21.66 -10.51
C PRO A 110 18.40 22.13 -9.25
N LYS A 111 17.43 23.03 -9.38
CA LYS A 111 16.63 23.53 -8.26
C LYS A 111 15.54 22.54 -7.84
N ILE A 112 15.13 21.62 -8.70
CA ILE A 112 14.13 20.61 -8.38
C ILE A 112 14.67 19.67 -7.29
N LYS A 113 13.90 19.51 -6.23
CA LYS A 113 14.22 18.59 -5.15
C LYS A 113 13.44 17.29 -5.32
N VAL A 114 14.14 16.19 -5.54
CA VAL A 114 13.51 14.86 -5.58
C VAL A 114 13.53 14.24 -4.20
N ILE A 115 12.35 13.86 -3.72
CA ILE A 115 12.13 13.26 -2.41
C ILE A 115 11.79 11.78 -2.62
N GLY A 116 12.63 10.90 -2.10
CA GLY A 116 12.34 9.46 -2.07
C GLY A 116 11.36 9.12 -0.94
N VAL A 117 10.40 8.24 -1.19
CA VAL A 117 9.44 7.80 -0.19
C VAL A 117 9.42 6.28 -0.10
N GLU A 118 9.66 5.75 1.09
CA GLU A 118 9.68 4.31 1.39
C GLU A 118 8.61 3.92 2.42
N PRO A 119 8.18 2.64 2.43
CA PRO A 119 7.48 2.10 3.59
C PRO A 119 8.42 2.06 4.79
N LYS A 120 7.93 2.44 5.95
CA LYS A 120 8.73 2.46 7.20
C LYS A 120 9.37 1.10 7.52
N ASN A 121 8.64 0.02 7.25
CA ASN A 121 9.11 -1.34 7.53
C ASN A 121 9.95 -1.95 6.40
N ALA A 122 10.22 -1.20 5.33
CA ALA A 122 11.06 -1.60 4.21
C ALA A 122 11.91 -0.42 3.71
N ALA A 123 12.52 0.34 4.62
CA ALA A 123 13.27 1.56 4.33
C ALA A 123 14.73 1.26 3.94
N SER A 124 14.92 0.47 2.89
CA SER A 124 16.25 -0.02 2.47
C SER A 124 17.15 1.07 1.91
N MET A 125 16.60 2.06 1.19
CA MET A 125 17.37 3.19 0.68
C MET A 125 17.78 4.14 1.81
N THR A 126 16.88 4.40 2.76
CA THR A 126 17.19 5.20 3.95
C THR A 126 18.35 4.60 4.73
N GLU A 127 18.34 3.29 4.95
CA GLU A 127 19.45 2.60 5.63
C GLU A 127 20.73 2.56 4.78
N ALA A 128 20.61 2.38 3.46
CA ALA A 128 21.74 2.42 2.55
C ALA A 128 22.44 3.79 2.56
N LEU A 129 21.68 4.88 2.55
CA LEU A 129 22.23 6.25 2.61
C LEU A 129 22.91 6.54 3.95
N LYS A 130 22.41 6.02 5.08
CA LYS A 130 23.06 6.15 6.39
C LYS A 130 24.38 5.39 6.48
N ASN A 131 24.47 4.24 5.82
CA ASN A 131 25.64 3.37 5.87
C ASN A 131 26.60 3.60 4.70
N ASP A 132 26.35 4.59 3.87
CA ASP A 132 27.15 4.92 2.69
C ASP A 132 27.29 3.77 1.68
N GLY A 133 26.32 2.87 1.64
CA GLY A 133 26.30 1.71 0.75
C GLY A 133 25.07 0.82 0.92
N PRO A 134 24.73 -0.01 -0.06
CA PRO A 134 23.62 -0.95 0.03
C PRO A 134 23.78 -1.94 1.19
N VAL A 135 22.80 -1.94 2.10
CA VAL A 135 22.68 -2.88 3.22
C VAL A 135 21.44 -3.75 3.04
N THR A 136 21.46 -4.96 3.60
CA THR A 136 20.31 -5.87 3.55
C THR A 136 19.51 -5.77 4.83
N LEU A 137 18.24 -5.40 4.72
CA LEU A 137 17.31 -5.37 5.85
C LEU A 137 16.96 -6.80 6.30
N PRO A 138 16.71 -7.02 7.58
CA PRO A 138 16.30 -8.35 8.08
C PRO A 138 14.90 -8.74 7.55
N SER A 139 14.04 -7.76 7.32
CA SER A 139 12.69 -7.97 6.78
C SER A 139 12.23 -6.76 5.96
N ALA A 140 11.21 -6.95 5.13
CA ALA A 140 10.54 -5.90 4.37
C ALA A 140 9.02 -6.13 4.40
N ASN A 141 8.44 -6.17 5.62
CA ASN A 141 7.03 -6.48 5.81
C ASN A 141 6.18 -5.22 5.76
N THR A 142 5.50 -5.00 4.63
CA THR A 142 4.62 -3.86 4.36
C THR A 142 3.52 -4.26 3.38
N ILE A 143 2.39 -3.54 3.40
CA ILE A 143 1.33 -3.68 2.39
C ILE A 143 1.72 -3.08 1.03
N ALA A 144 2.80 -2.30 0.95
CA ALA A 144 3.35 -1.73 -0.28
C ALA A 144 4.30 -2.74 -0.96
N ASP A 145 3.75 -3.84 -1.46
CA ASP A 145 4.48 -5.01 -1.99
C ASP A 145 5.45 -4.65 -3.14
N GLY A 146 5.08 -3.73 -4.02
CA GLY A 146 5.95 -3.27 -5.12
C GLY A 146 7.22 -2.53 -4.67
N THR A 147 7.27 -2.08 -3.41
CA THR A 147 8.44 -1.41 -2.80
C THR A 147 9.01 -2.18 -1.61
N ALA A 148 8.54 -3.40 -1.35
CA ALA A 148 9.01 -4.28 -0.27
C ALA A 148 10.37 -4.93 -0.61
N VAL A 149 11.42 -4.12 -0.73
CA VAL A 149 12.75 -4.54 -1.16
C VAL A 149 13.72 -4.51 0.03
N LYS A 150 14.37 -5.63 0.31
CA LYS A 150 15.32 -5.74 1.43
C LYS A 150 16.66 -5.05 1.15
N ARG A 151 17.07 -4.94 -0.11
CA ARG A 151 18.36 -4.36 -0.50
C ARG A 151 18.22 -3.55 -1.77
N VAL A 152 18.71 -2.33 -1.75
CA VAL A 152 18.76 -1.46 -2.94
C VAL A 152 19.80 -1.94 -3.94
N GLY A 153 19.61 -1.54 -5.20
CA GLY A 153 20.56 -1.87 -6.26
C GLY A 153 21.94 -1.26 -6.02
N THR A 154 22.96 -1.99 -6.41
CA THR A 154 24.36 -1.57 -6.23
C THR A 154 24.79 -0.59 -7.32
N LYS A 155 24.38 -0.83 -8.56
CA LYS A 155 24.73 0.01 -9.71
C LYS A 155 24.05 1.39 -9.66
N ILE A 156 22.81 1.41 -9.16
CA ILE A 156 22.00 2.66 -9.11
C ILE A 156 22.24 3.48 -7.85
N PHE A 157 22.78 2.88 -6.78
CA PHE A 157 22.97 3.55 -5.49
C PHE A 157 23.79 4.85 -5.56
N PRO A 158 24.91 4.94 -6.30
CA PRO A 158 25.67 6.18 -6.41
C PRO A 158 24.83 7.37 -6.91
N TYR A 159 23.95 7.12 -7.88
CA TYR A 159 23.04 8.14 -8.42
C TYR A 159 21.97 8.54 -7.40
N CYS A 160 21.44 7.58 -6.65
CA CYS A 160 20.50 7.85 -5.56
C CYS A 160 21.13 8.75 -4.50
N LYS A 161 22.34 8.40 -4.06
CA LYS A 161 23.10 9.17 -3.08
C LYS A 161 23.35 10.61 -3.50
N GLU A 162 23.64 10.82 -4.77
CA GLU A 162 23.92 12.15 -5.31
C GLU A 162 22.65 12.98 -5.55
N ASN A 163 21.57 12.37 -6.02
CA ASN A 163 20.45 13.10 -6.60
C ASN A 163 19.19 13.18 -5.72
N ILE A 164 19.05 12.30 -4.71
CA ILE A 164 17.94 12.36 -3.77
C ILE A 164 18.20 13.46 -2.73
N ALA A 165 17.29 14.43 -2.65
CA ALA A 165 17.43 15.52 -1.69
C ALA A 165 17.08 15.10 -0.26
N GLN A 166 16.11 14.19 -0.11
CA GLN A 166 15.63 13.69 1.19
C GLN A 166 14.90 12.36 1.01
N MET A 167 14.97 11.51 2.04
CA MET A 167 14.10 10.33 2.17
C MET A 167 13.02 10.55 3.21
N LEU A 168 11.81 10.12 2.92
CA LEU A 168 10.68 10.06 3.84
C LEU A 168 10.21 8.61 4.00
N THR A 169 9.67 8.29 5.16
CA THR A 169 9.07 6.99 5.42
C THR A 169 7.60 7.11 5.78
N VAL A 170 6.80 6.13 5.38
CA VAL A 170 5.34 6.10 5.57
C VAL A 170 4.93 4.80 6.24
N ASP A 171 4.12 4.91 7.30
CA ASP A 171 3.49 3.75 7.93
C ASP A 171 2.34 3.20 7.07
N ASP A 172 2.12 1.89 7.08
CA ASP A 172 1.06 1.21 6.32
C ASP A 172 -0.34 1.78 6.63
N SER A 173 -0.58 2.21 7.85
CA SER A 173 -1.85 2.86 8.24
C SER A 173 -2.13 4.14 7.44
N ARG A 174 -1.10 4.90 7.08
CA ARG A 174 -1.24 6.11 6.24
C ARG A 174 -1.52 5.76 4.78
N LEU A 175 -0.99 4.64 4.29
CA LEU A 175 -1.29 4.13 2.94
C LEU A 175 -2.77 3.77 2.80
N ILE A 176 -3.34 3.10 3.81
CA ILE A 176 -4.77 2.78 3.85
C ILE A 176 -5.61 4.06 3.77
N GLY A 177 -5.23 5.09 4.54
CA GLY A 177 -5.89 6.40 4.49
C GLY A 177 -5.77 7.10 3.13
N ALA A 178 -4.59 7.02 2.50
CA ALA A 178 -4.34 7.57 1.16
C ALA A 178 -5.16 6.83 0.10
N PHE A 179 -5.27 5.48 0.19
CA PHE A 179 -6.09 4.68 -0.72
C PHE A 179 -7.55 5.13 -0.72
N LEU A 180 -8.17 5.22 0.47
CA LEU A 180 -9.55 5.70 0.57
C LEU A 180 -9.71 7.11 0.00
N ASN A 181 -8.75 8.00 0.25
CA ASN A 181 -8.79 9.37 -0.29
C ASN A 181 -8.78 9.35 -1.83
N MET A 182 -7.93 8.53 -2.45
CA MET A 182 -7.88 8.41 -3.91
C MET A 182 -9.18 7.86 -4.49
N VAL A 183 -9.74 6.81 -3.89
CA VAL A 183 -11.00 6.21 -4.36
C VAL A 183 -12.18 7.16 -4.14
N GLU A 184 -12.32 7.77 -2.97
CA GLU A 184 -13.48 8.60 -2.62
C GLU A 184 -13.46 9.95 -3.34
N ASN A 185 -12.31 10.62 -3.44
CA ASN A 185 -12.23 12.01 -3.93
C ASN A 185 -11.74 12.10 -5.38
N HIS A 186 -10.86 11.20 -5.81
CA HIS A 186 -10.26 11.24 -7.15
C HIS A 186 -10.78 10.15 -8.09
N LYS A 187 -11.54 9.16 -7.58
CA LYS A 187 -12.06 8.01 -8.36
C LYS A 187 -10.97 7.21 -9.06
N MET A 188 -9.80 7.14 -8.42
CA MET A 188 -8.62 6.44 -8.94
C MET A 188 -8.26 5.26 -8.05
N VAL A 189 -7.95 4.13 -8.67
CA VAL A 189 -7.37 2.96 -8.00
C VAL A 189 -5.87 2.98 -8.23
N VAL A 190 -5.12 3.15 -7.15
CA VAL A 190 -3.66 3.18 -7.12
C VAL A 190 -3.17 2.09 -6.16
N GLU A 191 -2.17 1.32 -6.56
CA GLU A 191 -1.59 0.29 -5.68
C GLU A 191 -0.87 0.93 -4.47
N ASN A 192 -0.71 0.16 -3.39
CA ASN A 192 -0.17 0.67 -2.14
C ASN A 192 1.22 1.30 -2.30
N SER A 193 2.08 0.73 -3.14
CA SER A 193 3.41 1.30 -3.43
C SER A 193 3.33 2.66 -4.13
N GLY A 194 2.38 2.83 -5.05
CA GLY A 194 2.13 4.10 -5.73
C GLY A 194 1.56 5.18 -4.82
N LEU A 195 0.94 4.80 -3.69
CA LEU A 195 0.35 5.72 -2.72
C LEU A 195 1.35 6.31 -1.72
N LEU A 196 2.57 5.79 -1.65
CA LEU A 196 3.62 6.27 -0.73
C LEU A 196 3.78 7.79 -0.82
N THR A 197 3.84 8.33 -2.03
CA THR A 197 4.03 9.76 -2.27
C THR A 197 2.86 10.60 -1.78
N VAL A 198 1.63 10.18 -2.04
CA VAL A 198 0.41 10.86 -1.55
C VAL A 198 0.35 10.85 -0.03
N ALA A 199 0.68 9.71 0.60
CA ALA A 199 0.68 9.58 2.06
C ALA A 199 1.78 10.43 2.73
N ALA A 200 2.88 10.70 2.00
CA ALA A 200 4.02 11.48 2.51
C ALA A 200 3.86 12.99 2.35
N VAL A 201 3.05 13.50 1.42
CA VAL A 201 2.92 14.96 1.14
C VAL A 201 2.75 15.79 2.41
N LYS A 202 1.91 15.32 3.34
CA LYS A 202 1.66 16.03 4.60
C LYS A 202 2.88 16.09 5.54
N GLN A 203 3.94 15.34 5.26
CA GLN A 203 5.19 15.41 6.05
C GLN A 203 6.12 16.53 5.55
N LEU A 204 5.88 17.05 4.33
CA LEU A 204 6.61 18.19 3.82
C LEU A 204 6.12 19.47 4.48
N ASN A 205 6.99 20.12 5.23
CA ASN A 205 6.68 21.40 5.85
C ASN A 205 7.03 22.57 4.91
N VAL A 206 6.35 22.62 3.76
CA VAL A 206 6.58 23.64 2.71
C VAL A 206 5.26 24.36 2.41
N LYS A 207 5.36 25.66 2.04
CA LYS A 207 4.20 26.50 1.71
C LYS A 207 4.46 27.25 0.40
N GLY A 208 3.46 27.25 -0.47
CA GLY A 208 3.55 27.96 -1.76
C GLY A 208 4.36 27.23 -2.83
N GLU A 209 4.93 26.07 -2.52
CA GLU A 209 5.74 25.26 -3.43
C GLU A 209 4.85 24.33 -4.29
N LYS A 210 5.31 24.04 -5.50
CA LYS A 210 4.66 23.14 -6.42
C LYS A 210 5.22 21.74 -6.26
N ILE A 211 4.36 20.83 -5.85
CA ILE A 211 4.72 19.44 -5.50
C ILE A 211 4.04 18.49 -6.48
N VAL A 212 4.82 17.60 -7.09
CA VAL A 212 4.32 16.49 -7.89
C VAL A 212 4.52 15.20 -7.12
N SER A 213 3.45 14.43 -6.96
CA SER A 213 3.46 13.08 -6.37
C SER A 213 3.29 12.05 -7.48
N ILE A 214 4.29 11.21 -7.71
CA ILE A 214 4.22 10.16 -8.74
C ILE A 214 3.33 9.03 -8.23
N LEU A 215 2.25 8.74 -8.95
CA LEU A 215 1.41 7.56 -8.77
C LEU A 215 1.93 6.45 -9.69
N SER A 216 2.87 5.65 -9.18
CA SER A 216 3.71 4.79 -10.01
C SER A 216 3.05 3.50 -10.50
N GLY A 217 1.91 3.11 -9.94
CA GLY A 217 1.26 1.86 -10.34
C GLY A 217 -0.20 1.74 -9.90
N GLY A 218 -0.92 0.82 -10.53
CA GLY A 218 -2.33 0.51 -10.24
C GLY A 218 -2.62 -0.99 -10.28
N ASN A 219 -1.60 -1.84 -10.13
CA ASN A 219 -1.74 -3.30 -10.21
C ASN A 219 -2.19 -3.89 -8.86
N MET A 220 -3.39 -3.52 -8.43
CA MET A 220 -4.00 -4.01 -7.20
C MET A 220 -5.07 -5.05 -7.54
N ASP A 221 -5.05 -6.19 -6.86
CA ASP A 221 -6.11 -7.20 -6.98
C ASP A 221 -7.35 -6.81 -6.13
N VAL A 222 -8.51 -7.37 -6.53
CA VAL A 222 -9.80 -7.02 -5.92
C VAL A 222 -9.89 -7.44 -4.45
N ILE A 223 -9.23 -8.54 -4.06
CA ILE A 223 -9.26 -9.06 -2.68
C ILE A 223 -8.46 -8.11 -1.78
N THR A 224 -7.25 -7.74 -2.21
CA THR A 224 -6.42 -6.74 -1.51
C THR A 224 -7.15 -5.40 -1.41
N MET A 225 -7.78 -4.94 -2.50
CA MET A 225 -8.58 -3.73 -2.51
C MET A 225 -9.71 -3.78 -1.46
N SER A 226 -10.48 -4.88 -1.43
CA SER A 226 -11.55 -5.07 -0.46
C SER A 226 -11.04 -4.99 0.99
N SER A 227 -9.91 -5.66 1.26
CA SER A 227 -9.28 -5.65 2.59
C SER A 227 -8.82 -4.25 3.01
N VAL A 228 -8.18 -3.50 2.09
CA VAL A 228 -7.71 -2.13 2.36
C VAL A 228 -8.89 -1.19 2.59
N VAL A 229 -9.97 -1.30 1.80
CA VAL A 229 -11.20 -0.51 2.00
C VAL A 229 -11.80 -0.80 3.36
N GLN A 230 -11.97 -2.06 3.72
CA GLN A 230 -12.54 -2.45 5.01
C GLN A 230 -11.71 -1.92 6.18
N GLN A 231 -10.40 -2.11 6.15
CA GLN A 231 -9.49 -1.59 7.18
C GLN A 231 -9.55 -0.06 7.27
N GLY A 232 -9.63 0.63 6.15
CA GLY A 232 -9.73 2.08 6.12
C GLY A 232 -11.06 2.62 6.67
N LEU A 233 -12.17 1.94 6.43
CA LEU A 233 -13.46 2.28 7.04
C LEU A 233 -13.43 2.08 8.56
N VAL A 234 -12.77 1.02 9.04
CA VAL A 234 -12.56 0.78 10.47
C VAL A 234 -11.66 1.85 11.09
N GLN A 235 -10.53 2.20 10.46
CA GLN A 235 -9.63 3.25 10.94
C GLN A 235 -10.33 4.61 11.07
N ARG A 236 -11.25 4.93 10.16
CA ARG A 236 -12.04 6.16 10.21
C ARG A 236 -13.27 6.06 11.11
N SER A 237 -13.44 4.96 11.82
CA SER A 237 -14.65 4.65 12.63
C SER A 237 -15.96 4.77 11.85
N ARG A 238 -15.91 4.57 10.53
CA ARG A 238 -17.12 4.46 9.70
C ARG A 238 -17.77 3.08 9.82
N ILE A 239 -16.99 2.09 10.21
CA ILE A 239 -17.45 0.75 10.60
C ILE A 239 -16.75 0.38 11.89
N PHE A 240 -17.51 -0.10 12.88
CA PHE A 240 -16.99 -0.63 14.13
C PHE A 240 -17.90 -1.71 14.69
N THR A 241 -17.34 -2.61 15.50
CA THR A 241 -18.12 -3.67 16.13
C THR A 241 -18.14 -3.47 17.64
N VAL A 242 -19.33 -3.50 18.21
CA VAL A 242 -19.53 -3.55 19.67
C VAL A 242 -19.98 -4.94 20.10
N SER A 243 -19.47 -5.42 21.20
CA SER A 243 -19.95 -6.58 21.92
C SER A 243 -20.67 -6.13 23.18
N VAL A 244 -21.90 -6.57 23.37
CA VAL A 244 -22.74 -6.27 24.53
C VAL A 244 -23.23 -7.58 25.16
N LEU A 245 -23.07 -7.70 26.47
CA LEU A 245 -23.66 -8.82 27.23
C LEU A 245 -25.08 -8.45 27.70
N LEU A 246 -26.05 -9.24 27.32
CA LEU A 246 -27.47 -9.02 27.60
C LEU A 246 -28.08 -10.18 28.37
N PRO A 247 -29.12 -9.95 29.19
CA PRO A 247 -29.99 -11.04 29.69
C PRO A 247 -30.63 -11.78 28.50
N ASP A 248 -30.70 -13.11 28.57
CA ASP A 248 -31.41 -13.90 27.53
C ASP A 248 -32.93 -13.77 27.71
N ARG A 249 -33.50 -12.68 27.22
CA ARG A 249 -34.92 -12.37 27.31
C ARG A 249 -35.45 -11.76 25.99
N PRO A 250 -36.73 -12.08 25.65
CA PRO A 250 -37.38 -11.44 24.54
C PRO A 250 -37.35 -9.91 24.67
N GLY A 251 -37.06 -9.19 23.58
CA GLY A 251 -37.04 -7.73 23.52
C GLY A 251 -35.67 -7.09 23.74
N GLU A 252 -34.67 -7.72 24.34
CA GLU A 252 -33.35 -7.12 24.59
C GLU A 252 -32.62 -6.77 23.28
N LEU A 253 -32.70 -7.62 22.26
CA LEU A 253 -32.18 -7.33 20.95
C LEU A 253 -32.82 -6.07 20.33
N VAL A 254 -34.15 -5.98 20.41
CA VAL A 254 -34.91 -4.82 19.87
C VAL A 254 -34.50 -3.55 20.59
N ARG A 255 -34.34 -3.61 21.93
CA ARG A 255 -33.90 -2.49 22.75
C ARG A 255 -32.53 -1.94 22.28
N VAL A 256 -31.55 -2.82 22.09
CA VAL A 256 -30.22 -2.41 21.65
C VAL A 256 -30.25 -1.82 20.22
N ALA A 257 -30.97 -2.47 19.31
CA ALA A 257 -31.12 -2.00 17.94
C ALA A 257 -31.81 -0.63 17.87
N SER A 258 -32.84 -0.39 18.71
CA SER A 258 -33.53 0.90 18.80
C SER A 258 -32.60 2.02 19.28
N ILE A 259 -31.77 1.78 20.29
CA ILE A 259 -30.79 2.78 20.77
C ILE A 259 -29.80 3.17 19.65
N ILE A 260 -29.33 2.18 18.90
CA ILE A 260 -28.42 2.44 17.76
C ILE A 260 -29.13 3.24 16.67
N ALA A 261 -30.36 2.88 16.32
CA ALA A 261 -31.16 3.57 15.32
C ALA A 261 -31.51 5.01 15.73
N GLU A 262 -31.86 5.25 17.02
CA GLU A 262 -32.09 6.61 17.55
C GLU A 262 -30.82 7.47 17.57
N ALA A 263 -29.65 6.82 17.52
CA ALA A 263 -28.37 7.49 17.30
C ALA A 263 -28.00 7.64 15.83
N ASN A 264 -28.87 7.29 14.87
CA ASN A 264 -28.59 7.24 13.44
C ASN A 264 -27.48 6.24 13.05
N GLY A 265 -27.15 5.26 13.89
CA GLY A 265 -26.24 4.16 13.55
C GLY A 265 -26.97 3.13 12.67
N ASN A 266 -26.33 2.66 11.60
CA ASN A 266 -26.87 1.61 10.75
C ASN A 266 -26.22 0.26 11.09
N VAL A 267 -27.04 -0.74 11.46
CA VAL A 267 -26.57 -2.09 11.78
C VAL A 267 -26.33 -2.85 10.45
N ILE A 268 -25.08 -3.21 10.17
CA ILE A 268 -24.71 -3.94 8.95
C ILE A 268 -24.47 -5.44 9.19
N LYS A 269 -24.14 -5.81 10.43
CA LYS A 269 -23.99 -7.23 10.82
C LYS A 269 -24.40 -7.40 12.27
N LEU A 270 -25.04 -8.52 12.57
CA LEU A 270 -25.46 -8.87 13.90
C LEU A 270 -25.20 -10.36 14.15
N GLU A 271 -24.51 -10.65 15.26
CA GLU A 271 -24.24 -12.00 15.72
C GLU A 271 -24.79 -12.17 17.15
N HIS A 272 -25.70 -13.08 17.34
CA HIS A 272 -26.30 -13.41 18.64
C HIS A 272 -25.73 -14.73 19.09
N ASN A 273 -24.84 -14.72 20.08
CA ASN A 273 -24.17 -15.91 20.59
C ASN A 273 -24.69 -16.28 21.96
N GLN A 274 -25.45 -17.38 22.03
CA GLN A 274 -26.03 -17.93 23.26
C GLN A 274 -25.08 -18.88 24.03
N PHE A 275 -23.92 -19.22 23.43
CA PHE A 275 -23.02 -20.24 23.99
C PHE A 275 -21.81 -19.67 24.74
N VAL A 276 -21.79 -18.38 25.03
CA VAL A 276 -20.65 -17.69 25.69
C VAL A 276 -20.54 -18.06 27.18
N SER A 277 -21.61 -18.56 27.81
CA SER A 277 -21.60 -18.97 29.20
C SER A 277 -22.23 -20.35 29.40
N ILE A 278 -21.57 -21.19 30.20
CA ILE A 278 -22.12 -22.51 30.62
C ILE A 278 -23.42 -22.33 31.41
N ASN A 279 -23.61 -21.18 32.03
CA ASN A 279 -24.82 -20.86 32.80
C ASN A 279 -25.83 -20.12 31.91
N ARG A 280 -26.65 -20.86 31.17
CA ARG A 280 -27.68 -20.36 30.25
C ARG A 280 -28.67 -19.33 30.85
N LYS A 281 -28.71 -19.17 32.17
CA LYS A 281 -29.62 -18.24 32.84
C LYS A 281 -29.08 -16.82 32.95
N ALA A 282 -27.83 -16.56 32.57
CA ALA A 282 -27.20 -15.31 32.92
C ALA A 282 -27.08 -14.30 31.76
N THR A 283 -26.45 -14.65 30.66
CA THR A 283 -26.14 -13.64 29.62
C THR A 283 -25.88 -14.24 28.24
N VAL A 284 -26.30 -13.53 27.20
CA VAL A 284 -25.94 -13.76 25.80
C VAL A 284 -25.02 -12.65 25.32
N GLU A 285 -24.10 -12.96 24.42
CA GLU A 285 -23.28 -11.94 23.75
C GLU A 285 -23.96 -11.54 22.45
N LEU A 286 -24.18 -10.25 22.31
CA LEU A 286 -24.62 -9.65 21.06
C LEU A 286 -23.46 -8.84 20.46
N ARG A 287 -22.95 -9.29 19.30
CA ARG A 287 -21.96 -8.56 18.52
C ARG A 287 -22.64 -7.83 17.38
N ILE A 288 -22.47 -6.53 17.32
CA ILE A 288 -23.14 -5.67 16.36
C ILE A 288 -22.07 -4.88 15.62
N THR A 289 -21.99 -5.05 14.30
CA THR A 289 -21.19 -4.20 13.44
C THR A 289 -22.06 -3.06 12.94
N ILE A 290 -21.61 -1.83 13.20
CA ILE A 290 -22.37 -0.60 13.01
C ILE A 290 -21.61 0.26 12.01
N GLU A 291 -22.34 0.81 11.03
CA GLU A 291 -21.91 1.89 10.19
C GLU A 291 -22.21 3.23 10.87
N ALA A 292 -21.22 4.13 10.86
CA ALA A 292 -21.30 5.46 11.47
C ALA A 292 -20.67 6.52 10.56
N PHE A 293 -20.86 7.80 10.88
CA PHE A 293 -20.27 8.91 10.10
C PHE A 293 -18.81 9.20 10.44
N GLY A 294 -18.25 8.56 11.47
CA GLY A 294 -16.86 8.75 11.89
C GLY A 294 -16.69 8.63 13.40
N HIS A 295 -15.55 9.14 13.90
CA HIS A 295 -15.15 8.98 15.31
C HIS A 295 -16.17 9.57 16.30
N GLU A 296 -16.58 10.80 16.10
CA GLU A 296 -17.52 11.48 17.01
C GLU A 296 -18.87 10.75 17.08
N HIS A 297 -19.39 10.34 15.93
CA HIS A 297 -20.65 9.59 15.86
C HIS A 297 -20.55 8.20 16.52
N LYS A 298 -19.40 7.50 16.34
CA LYS A 298 -19.12 6.25 17.07
C LYS A 298 -19.17 6.47 18.58
N GLU A 299 -18.53 7.54 19.07
CA GLU A 299 -18.50 7.86 20.51
C GLU A 299 -19.91 8.19 21.02
N GLU A 300 -20.74 8.91 20.25
CA GLU A 300 -22.14 9.17 20.58
C GLU A 300 -22.95 7.88 20.71
N ILE A 301 -22.82 6.95 19.74
CA ILE A 301 -23.52 5.65 19.78
C ILE A 301 -23.11 4.86 21.03
N VAL A 302 -21.81 4.77 21.32
CA VAL A 302 -21.30 4.06 22.49
C VAL A 302 -21.81 4.69 23.79
N ALA A 303 -21.78 6.00 23.91
CA ALA A 303 -22.28 6.72 25.08
C ALA A 303 -23.80 6.52 25.32
N LYS A 304 -24.63 6.48 24.24
CA LYS A 304 -26.06 6.16 24.38
C LYS A 304 -26.30 4.73 24.86
N LEU A 305 -25.51 3.77 24.40
CA LEU A 305 -25.57 2.38 24.90
C LEU A 305 -25.20 2.32 26.38
N GLU A 306 -24.13 3.02 26.80
CA GLU A 306 -23.70 3.08 28.21
C GLU A 306 -24.78 3.75 29.09
N LYS A 307 -25.35 4.87 28.65
CA LYS A 307 -26.43 5.57 29.35
C LYS A 307 -27.68 4.70 29.54
N ALA A 308 -27.92 3.76 28.63
CA ALA A 308 -29.00 2.77 28.75
C ALA A 308 -28.69 1.60 29.70
N GLY A 309 -27.55 1.65 30.42
CA GLY A 309 -27.12 0.64 31.35
C GLY A 309 -26.43 -0.57 30.71
N LEU A 310 -26.07 -0.48 29.45
CA LEU A 310 -25.30 -1.49 28.73
C LEU A 310 -23.79 -1.26 28.94
N ARG A 311 -23.00 -2.32 28.72
CA ARG A 311 -21.52 -2.23 28.81
C ARG A 311 -20.91 -2.64 27.48
N PRO A 312 -20.96 -1.74 26.48
CA PRO A 312 -20.41 -2.05 25.16
C PRO A 312 -18.88 -2.17 25.22
N ARG A 313 -18.33 -3.19 24.55
CA ARG A 313 -16.90 -3.37 24.34
C ARG A 313 -16.62 -3.28 22.85
N ILE A 314 -15.70 -2.42 22.45
CA ILE A 314 -15.24 -2.40 21.06
C ILE A 314 -14.41 -3.66 20.81
N VAL A 315 -14.79 -4.41 19.79
CA VAL A 315 -14.10 -5.62 19.34
C VAL A 315 -13.62 -5.46 17.91
N LYS A 316 -12.67 -6.28 17.50
CA LYS A 316 -12.23 -6.27 16.10
C LYS A 316 -13.39 -6.67 15.19
N VAL A 317 -13.47 -5.98 14.04
CA VAL A 317 -14.42 -6.26 12.96
C VAL A 317 -14.08 -7.59 12.30
#